data_83e4f69bf7afb6de021035d689c02dd9
#
_entry.id   83e4f69bf7afb6de021035d689c02dd9
#
_cell.length_a   1.000
_cell.length_b   1.000
_cell.length_c   1.000
_cell.angle_alpha   90.00
_cell.angle_beta   90.00
_cell.angle_gamma   90.00
#
_symmetry.space_group_name_H-M   'P 1'
#
loop_
_entity.id
_entity.type
_entity.pdbx_description
1 polymer ?
#
loop_
_entity_poly.entity_id
_entity_poly.type
_entity_poly.pdbx_seq_one_letter_code
_entity_poly.pdbx_strand_id
1 'polypeptide(L)'
;MFSNWTRPVVCMALAWACGVAPAMAQKIVFGFSASTAFANAFVAANEGIFKKHGLDVEMKLVPNSATTPAALMAGSLQIATPTAPNTMQAIDQGLDLVVLAGGGYYTKNMEDVAIVVRPDSPIKTAKDFEGKRVSTPGLNAFLHVLFRKWMTENGGDYRKVTFTENAFAQSIDVLKSGQVDGVLAVQPFLSRAIETNSARIIAYYIAALDGEVQSGWHVAHRKWADANPKQVAAFKAAIDEASALAAKDPSVVRKANLVYIPFPPEVQAKFPDPKFRPVITPEVVQNWNKIMMEQNMLKAPLDPARVIYKP
;
A
#
# COMPACT_ATOMS: atom_id res chain seq x y z
N MET A 1 49.42 45.41 67.10
CA MET A 1 47.97 45.40 66.96
C MET A 1 47.66 44.86 65.58
N PHE A 2 47.30 43.56 65.49
CA PHE A 2 47.00 42.89 64.24
C PHE A 2 45.49 42.68 64.16
N SER A 3 44.88 43.25 63.14
CA SER A 3 43.44 43.11 62.87
C SER A 3 43.25 41.98 61.80
N ASN A 4 42.66 40.86 62.24
CA ASN A 4 42.24 39.76 61.38
C ASN A 4 40.92 40.11 60.69
N TRP A 5 40.90 40.15 59.31
CA TRP A 5 39.72 40.21 58.52
C TRP A 5 39.44 38.82 57.93
N THR A 6 38.48 38.16 58.52
CA THR A 6 37.87 36.92 57.92
C THR A 6 36.85 37.28 56.84
N ARG A 7 37.09 36.87 55.58
CA ARG A 7 36.20 36.96 54.50
C ARG A 7 35.29 35.71 54.47
N PRO A 8 33.96 35.80 54.36
CA PRO A 8 33.13 34.62 54.14
C PRO A 8 33.21 34.17 52.69
N VAL A 9 33.52 32.89 52.48
CA VAL A 9 33.39 32.20 51.17
C VAL A 9 31.90 31.86 50.93
N VAL A 10 31.25 32.55 49.99
CA VAL A 10 29.92 32.21 49.52
C VAL A 10 30.07 31.12 48.47
N CYS A 11 29.77 29.86 48.85
CA CYS A 11 29.62 28.77 47.91
C CYS A 11 28.31 28.95 47.14
N MET A 12 28.39 29.42 45.90
CA MET A 12 27.30 29.52 44.96
C MET A 12 27.08 28.14 44.31
N ALA A 13 26.11 27.37 44.82
CA ALA A 13 25.70 26.10 44.22
C ALA A 13 24.93 26.39 42.92
N LEU A 14 25.60 26.22 41.77
CA LEU A 14 24.94 26.19 40.48
C LEU A 14 24.13 24.88 40.37
N ALA A 15 22.83 24.97 40.60
CA ALA A 15 21.88 23.91 40.24
C ALA A 15 21.79 23.86 38.71
N TRP A 16 22.42 22.86 38.11
CA TRP A 16 22.18 22.50 36.71
C TRP A 16 20.73 21.95 36.59
N ALA A 17 19.80 22.78 36.22
CA ALA A 17 18.51 22.35 35.70
C ALA A 17 18.78 21.70 34.34
N CYS A 18 18.95 20.38 34.30
CA CYS A 18 18.85 19.60 33.07
C CYS A 18 17.41 19.77 32.53
N GLY A 19 17.20 20.80 31.74
CA GLY A 19 16.00 20.93 30.93
C GLY A 19 15.97 19.75 29.96
N VAL A 20 15.14 18.77 30.25
CA VAL A 20 14.76 17.75 29.27
C VAL A 20 14.01 18.49 28.17
N ALA A 21 14.75 18.93 27.15
CA ALA A 21 14.09 19.39 25.92
C ALA A 21 13.16 18.26 25.44
N PRO A 22 11.90 18.53 25.14
CA PRO A 22 11.04 17.51 24.55
C PRO A 22 11.75 17.01 23.30
N ALA A 23 12.11 15.74 23.28
CA ALA A 23 12.65 15.09 22.08
C ALA A 23 11.61 15.30 20.99
N MET A 24 11.88 16.23 20.07
CA MET A 24 11.03 16.43 18.90
C MET A 24 10.91 15.09 18.22
N ALA A 25 9.68 14.58 18.09
CA ALA A 25 9.45 13.32 17.41
C ALA A 25 10.09 13.42 16.03
N GLN A 26 11.00 12.49 15.71
CA GLN A 26 11.65 12.48 14.41
C GLN A 26 10.57 12.37 13.34
N LYS A 27 10.58 13.28 12.39
CA LYS A 27 9.61 13.36 11.31
C LYS A 27 9.60 12.06 10.50
N ILE A 28 8.44 11.52 10.25
CA ILE A 28 8.23 10.33 9.42
C ILE A 28 7.78 10.80 8.03
N VAL A 29 8.59 10.57 7.01
CA VAL A 29 8.16 10.74 5.61
C VAL A 29 7.48 9.46 5.17
N PHE A 30 6.15 9.54 5.00
CA PHE A 30 5.31 8.41 4.61
C PHE A 30 5.03 8.46 3.10
N GLY A 31 5.64 7.55 2.34
CA GLY A 31 5.43 7.41 0.90
C GLY A 31 4.18 6.62 0.57
N PHE A 32 3.21 7.23 -0.13
CA PHE A 32 1.97 6.53 -0.49
C PHE A 32 1.71 6.51 -1.99
N SER A 33 1.05 5.46 -2.46
CA SER A 33 0.46 5.40 -3.80
C SER A 33 -0.99 5.87 -3.76
N ALA A 34 -1.46 6.53 -4.81
CA ALA A 34 -2.83 7.04 -4.93
C ALA A 34 -3.84 5.87 -5.15
N SER A 35 -4.06 5.09 -4.11
CA SER A 35 -4.98 3.94 -4.10
C SER A 35 -5.78 3.90 -2.81
N THR A 36 -7.06 3.58 -2.92
CA THR A 36 -7.97 3.39 -1.78
C THR A 36 -7.54 2.27 -0.84
N ALA A 37 -6.69 1.34 -1.32
CA ALA A 37 -6.11 0.27 -0.48
C ALA A 37 -5.28 0.79 0.70
N PHE A 38 -4.85 2.05 0.67
CA PHE A 38 -4.06 2.70 1.73
C PHE A 38 -4.83 3.79 2.47
N ALA A 39 -6.14 3.89 2.25
CA ALA A 39 -6.94 4.99 2.78
C ALA A 39 -7.06 5.00 4.31
N ASN A 40 -6.75 3.91 5.02
CA ASN A 40 -6.62 3.95 6.48
C ASN A 40 -5.50 4.91 6.93
N ALA A 41 -4.38 4.98 6.21
CA ALA A 41 -3.33 5.98 6.48
C ALA A 41 -3.77 7.40 6.09
N PHE A 42 -4.58 7.55 5.03
CA PHE A 42 -5.14 8.84 4.64
C PHE A 42 -6.12 9.36 5.70
N VAL A 43 -6.96 8.48 6.25
CA VAL A 43 -7.84 8.79 7.39
C VAL A 43 -6.99 9.19 8.61
N ALA A 44 -5.95 8.42 8.94
CA ALA A 44 -5.07 8.74 10.07
C ALA A 44 -4.43 10.14 9.95
N ALA A 45 -4.07 10.54 8.74
CA ALA A 45 -3.49 11.86 8.47
C ALA A 45 -4.57 12.96 8.49
N ASN A 46 -5.70 12.76 7.79
CA ASN A 46 -6.77 13.75 7.64
C ASN A 46 -7.48 14.05 8.95
N GLU A 47 -7.78 13.03 9.75
CA GLU A 47 -8.47 13.16 11.04
C GLU A 47 -7.51 13.49 12.21
N GLY A 48 -6.22 13.74 11.92
CA GLY A 48 -5.22 14.10 12.93
C GLY A 48 -4.84 12.96 13.88
N ILE A 49 -5.18 11.70 13.54
CA ILE A 49 -4.91 10.53 14.40
C ILE A 49 -3.41 10.33 14.58
N PHE A 50 -2.59 10.51 13.54
CA PHE A 50 -1.13 10.46 13.71
C PHE A 50 -0.63 11.44 14.78
N LYS A 51 -1.10 12.69 14.76
CA LYS A 51 -0.75 13.71 15.77
C LYS A 51 -1.24 13.32 17.16
N LYS A 52 -2.46 12.77 17.27
CA LYS A 52 -3.01 12.24 18.53
C LYS A 52 -2.11 11.16 19.14
N HIS A 53 -1.48 10.34 18.32
CA HIS A 53 -0.50 9.32 18.75
C HIS A 53 0.94 9.86 18.86
N GLY A 54 1.14 11.18 18.82
CA GLY A 54 2.46 11.80 19.00
C GLY A 54 3.39 11.66 17.79
N LEU A 55 2.85 11.41 16.59
CA LEU A 55 3.63 11.27 15.37
C LEU A 55 3.56 12.52 14.50
N ASP A 56 4.73 12.97 14.02
CA ASP A 56 4.83 13.97 12.95
C ASP A 56 5.04 13.24 11.62
N VAL A 57 3.95 13.12 10.83
CA VAL A 57 3.94 12.38 9.57
C VAL A 57 3.75 13.33 8.40
N GLU A 58 4.73 13.34 7.50
CA GLU A 58 4.62 13.98 6.18
C GLU A 58 4.16 12.98 5.14
N MET A 59 3.00 13.21 4.55
CA MET A 59 2.45 12.38 3.49
C MET A 59 3.07 12.79 2.13
N LYS A 60 3.73 11.84 1.45
CA LYS A 60 4.40 12.06 0.16
C LYS A 60 3.86 11.12 -0.91
N LEU A 61 3.26 11.67 -1.97
CA LEU A 61 2.80 10.86 -3.11
C LEU A 61 3.99 10.24 -3.85
N VAL A 62 3.94 8.94 -4.07
CA VAL A 62 4.89 8.17 -4.88
C VAL A 62 4.11 7.59 -6.07
N PRO A 63 4.30 8.12 -7.28
CA PRO A 63 3.52 7.71 -8.46
C PRO A 63 3.69 6.24 -8.85
N ASN A 64 4.89 5.68 -8.62
CA ASN A 64 5.18 4.27 -8.89
C ASN A 64 5.60 3.55 -7.60
N SER A 65 4.74 2.66 -7.12
CA SER A 65 4.98 1.88 -5.90
C SER A 65 6.20 0.94 -5.99
N ALA A 66 6.61 0.55 -7.19
CA ALA A 66 7.79 -0.29 -7.40
C ALA A 66 9.11 0.38 -6.98
N THR A 67 9.14 1.72 -6.89
CA THR A 67 10.33 2.47 -6.43
C THR A 67 10.43 2.59 -4.90
N THR A 68 9.36 2.28 -4.17
CA THR A 68 9.31 2.45 -2.71
C THR A 68 10.28 1.58 -1.92
N PRO A 69 10.58 0.30 -2.29
CA PRO A 69 11.59 -0.48 -1.61
C PRO A 69 12.97 0.17 -1.60
N ALA A 70 13.42 0.70 -2.74
CA ALA A 70 14.71 1.40 -2.84
C ALA A 70 14.72 2.70 -2.01
N ALA A 71 13.62 3.46 -2.00
CA ALA A 71 13.48 4.68 -1.22
C ALA A 71 13.50 4.42 0.30
N LEU A 72 12.91 3.31 0.77
CA LEU A 72 12.99 2.86 2.16
C LEU A 72 14.42 2.48 2.54
N MET A 73 15.12 1.72 1.69
CA MET A 73 16.52 1.33 1.93
C MET A 73 17.45 2.55 1.98
N ALA A 74 17.20 3.56 1.14
CA ALA A 74 17.96 4.82 1.14
C ALA A 74 17.60 5.75 2.29
N GLY A 75 16.56 5.47 3.08
CA GLY A 75 16.09 6.32 4.18
C GLY A 75 15.38 7.62 3.74
N SER A 76 15.11 7.79 2.45
CA SER A 76 14.34 8.94 1.93
C SER A 76 12.85 8.84 2.25
N LEU A 77 12.37 7.64 2.57
CA LEU A 77 11.09 7.34 3.18
C LEU A 77 11.33 6.50 4.44
N GLN A 78 10.60 6.75 5.50
CA GLN A 78 10.62 5.94 6.72
C GLN A 78 9.60 4.82 6.65
N ILE A 79 8.42 5.13 6.14
CA ILE A 79 7.34 4.16 5.90
C ILE A 79 6.84 4.37 4.48
N ALA A 80 6.45 3.31 3.80
CA ALA A 80 5.87 3.39 2.46
C ALA A 80 4.81 2.31 2.23
N THR A 81 4.09 2.42 1.10
CA THR A 81 2.99 1.53 0.73
C THR A 81 3.26 0.76 -0.57
N PRO A 82 4.28 -0.10 -0.62
CA PRO A 82 4.39 -1.06 -1.72
C PRO A 82 3.25 -2.07 -1.66
N THR A 83 2.96 -2.72 -2.78
CA THR A 83 2.04 -3.86 -2.75
C THR A 83 2.68 -5.08 -2.06
N ALA A 84 1.84 -6.00 -1.57
CA ALA A 84 2.35 -7.22 -0.93
C ALA A 84 3.34 -8.00 -1.82
N PRO A 85 3.07 -8.27 -3.12
CA PRO A 85 4.04 -8.94 -3.99
C PRO A 85 5.36 -8.18 -4.14
N ASN A 86 5.32 -6.86 -4.34
CA ASN A 86 6.55 -6.06 -4.46
C ASN A 86 7.39 -6.11 -3.18
N THR A 87 6.73 -6.06 -2.00
CA THR A 87 7.41 -6.19 -0.70
C THR A 87 8.09 -7.54 -0.58
N MET A 88 7.36 -8.62 -0.87
CA MET A 88 7.89 -9.98 -0.73
C MET A 88 9.02 -10.25 -1.70
N GLN A 89 8.93 -9.79 -2.96
CA GLN A 89 10.04 -9.90 -3.92
C GLN A 89 11.28 -9.14 -3.44
N ALA A 90 11.10 -7.92 -2.90
CA ALA A 90 12.21 -7.15 -2.36
C ALA A 90 12.91 -7.88 -1.19
N ILE A 91 12.14 -8.48 -0.28
CA ILE A 91 12.67 -9.30 0.83
C ILE A 91 13.38 -10.56 0.30
N ASP A 92 12.82 -11.25 -0.69
CA ASP A 92 13.42 -12.43 -1.34
C ASP A 92 14.76 -12.09 -2.03
N GLN A 93 14.87 -10.87 -2.56
CA GLN A 93 16.10 -10.33 -3.14
C GLN A 93 17.12 -9.85 -2.10
N GLY A 94 16.80 -9.94 -0.81
CA GLY A 94 17.72 -9.62 0.28
C GLY A 94 17.55 -8.22 0.87
N LEU A 95 16.55 -7.43 0.47
CA LEU A 95 16.27 -6.15 1.12
C LEU A 95 15.70 -6.40 2.52
N ASP A 96 16.22 -5.66 3.50
CA ASP A 96 15.81 -5.82 4.91
C ASP A 96 14.58 -4.95 5.23
N LEU A 97 13.46 -5.33 4.63
CA LEU A 97 12.16 -4.68 4.80
C LEU A 97 11.27 -5.46 5.76
N VAL A 98 10.38 -4.75 6.46
CA VAL A 98 9.40 -5.32 7.38
C VAL A 98 8.05 -4.65 7.21
N VAL A 99 6.99 -5.44 7.40
CA VAL A 99 5.60 -4.96 7.36
C VAL A 99 5.18 -4.56 8.76
N LEU A 100 4.79 -3.30 8.93
CA LEU A 100 4.35 -2.74 10.20
C LEU A 100 2.84 -2.94 10.40
N ALA A 101 2.05 -2.70 9.36
CA ALA A 101 0.59 -2.80 9.40
C ALA A 101 0.01 -3.10 8.02
N GLY A 102 -1.24 -3.53 7.98
CA GLY A 102 -1.99 -3.80 6.77
C GLY A 102 -2.91 -2.65 6.36
N GLY A 103 -3.25 -2.63 5.09
CA GLY A 103 -4.23 -1.75 4.48
C GLY A 103 -5.47 -2.51 4.02
N GLY A 104 -5.94 -2.20 2.81
CA GLY A 104 -7.11 -2.79 2.20
C GLY A 104 -6.94 -4.27 1.84
N TYR A 105 -8.07 -4.96 1.84
CA TYR A 105 -8.14 -6.36 1.41
C TYR A 105 -9.34 -6.59 0.49
N TYR A 106 -9.25 -7.65 -0.29
CA TYR A 106 -10.30 -8.11 -1.19
C TYR A 106 -10.78 -9.49 -0.78
N THR A 107 -12.09 -9.72 -0.95
CA THR A 107 -12.73 -11.02 -0.71
C THR A 107 -13.52 -11.43 -1.94
N LYS A 108 -13.96 -12.68 -1.95
CA LYS A 108 -14.96 -13.18 -2.89
C LYS A 108 -16.17 -12.24 -2.91
N ASN A 109 -16.70 -11.96 -4.09
CA ASN A 109 -17.85 -11.07 -4.36
C ASN A 109 -17.54 -9.54 -4.28
N MET A 110 -16.28 -9.11 -4.24
CA MET A 110 -15.93 -7.70 -4.43
C MET A 110 -15.70 -7.43 -5.93
N GLU A 111 -16.58 -6.66 -6.54
CA GLU A 111 -16.56 -6.35 -7.97
C GLU A 111 -15.82 -5.05 -8.30
N ASP A 112 -14.74 -4.78 -7.58
CA ASP A 112 -13.98 -3.53 -7.67
C ASP A 112 -12.88 -3.58 -8.72
N VAL A 113 -12.52 -4.80 -9.16
CA VAL A 113 -11.41 -5.06 -10.08
C VAL A 113 -11.83 -6.07 -11.14
N ALA A 114 -11.66 -5.70 -12.40
CA ALA A 114 -11.99 -6.56 -13.54
C ALA A 114 -10.93 -6.53 -14.63
N ILE A 115 -10.83 -7.59 -15.41
CA ILE A 115 -10.23 -7.54 -16.73
C ILE A 115 -11.29 -7.12 -17.75
N VAL A 116 -11.02 -6.05 -18.46
CA VAL A 116 -11.93 -5.50 -19.49
C VAL A 116 -11.26 -5.48 -20.86
N VAL A 117 -12.08 -5.55 -21.88
CA VAL A 117 -11.69 -5.48 -23.30
C VAL A 117 -12.60 -4.50 -24.04
N ARG A 118 -12.26 -4.11 -25.28
CA ARG A 118 -13.17 -3.31 -26.11
C ARG A 118 -14.51 -4.05 -26.32
N PRO A 119 -15.62 -3.34 -26.52
CA PRO A 119 -16.94 -3.95 -26.73
C PRO A 119 -16.99 -4.95 -27.89
N ASP A 120 -16.28 -4.64 -28.98
CA ASP A 120 -16.18 -5.45 -30.22
C ASP A 120 -15.11 -6.55 -30.18
N SER A 121 -14.36 -6.65 -29.09
CA SER A 121 -13.26 -7.63 -28.96
C SER A 121 -13.79 -9.08 -29.04
N PRO A 122 -13.10 -9.99 -29.74
CA PRO A 122 -13.46 -11.41 -29.76
C PRO A 122 -13.08 -12.16 -28.48
N ILE A 123 -12.29 -11.56 -27.57
CA ILE A 123 -11.84 -12.17 -26.32
C ILE A 123 -13.02 -12.45 -25.40
N LYS A 124 -13.19 -13.70 -24.94
CA LYS A 124 -14.29 -14.14 -24.06
C LYS A 124 -13.78 -14.92 -22.84
N THR A 125 -12.63 -15.56 -22.95
CA THR A 125 -12.07 -16.48 -21.94
C THR A 125 -10.64 -16.09 -21.58
N ALA A 126 -10.09 -16.69 -20.52
CA ALA A 126 -8.67 -16.51 -20.13
C ALA A 126 -7.73 -16.94 -21.27
N LYS A 127 -8.04 -18.02 -21.96
CA LYS A 127 -7.23 -18.55 -23.06
C LYS A 127 -7.12 -17.58 -24.24
N ASP A 128 -8.13 -16.77 -24.50
CA ASP A 128 -8.13 -15.82 -25.61
C ASP A 128 -7.17 -14.64 -25.39
N PHE A 129 -6.63 -14.47 -24.17
CA PHE A 129 -5.58 -13.51 -23.90
C PHE A 129 -4.18 -13.98 -24.34
N GLU A 130 -3.99 -15.24 -24.68
CA GLU A 130 -2.70 -15.71 -25.22
C GLU A 130 -2.36 -14.95 -26.52
N GLY A 131 -1.15 -14.41 -26.59
CA GLY A 131 -0.67 -13.58 -27.69
C GLY A 131 -1.23 -12.13 -27.69
N LYS A 132 -1.98 -11.73 -26.67
CA LYS A 132 -2.56 -10.39 -26.55
C LYS A 132 -1.72 -9.47 -25.67
N ARG A 133 -1.98 -8.16 -25.79
CA ARG A 133 -1.36 -7.11 -24.98
C ARG A 133 -2.34 -6.71 -23.87
N VAL A 134 -1.89 -6.76 -22.64
CA VAL A 134 -2.70 -6.40 -21.47
C VAL A 134 -2.01 -5.30 -20.68
N SER A 135 -2.76 -4.23 -20.41
CA SER A 135 -2.31 -3.11 -19.58
C SER A 135 -2.53 -3.40 -18.09
N THR A 136 -1.49 -3.11 -17.30
CA THR A 136 -1.50 -3.16 -15.84
C THR A 136 -0.87 -1.88 -15.27
N PRO A 137 -1.24 -1.41 -14.07
CA PRO A 137 -0.60 -0.23 -13.45
C PRO A 137 0.81 -0.49 -12.93
N GLY A 138 1.21 -1.75 -12.83
CA GLY A 138 2.56 -2.13 -12.40
C GLY A 138 2.83 -3.61 -12.61
N LEU A 139 3.98 -3.90 -13.24
CA LEU A 139 4.45 -5.27 -13.41
C LEU A 139 4.82 -5.88 -12.05
N ASN A 140 4.48 -7.16 -11.87
CA ASN A 140 4.69 -7.90 -10.63
C ASN A 140 4.00 -7.30 -9.39
N ALA A 141 3.14 -6.29 -9.57
CA ALA A 141 2.30 -5.72 -8.53
C ALA A 141 1.01 -6.54 -8.36
N PHE A 142 0.20 -6.16 -7.37
CA PHE A 142 -0.99 -6.85 -6.91
C PHE A 142 -1.94 -7.30 -8.04
N LEU A 143 -2.36 -6.38 -8.91
CA LEU A 143 -3.32 -6.68 -9.98
C LEU A 143 -2.73 -7.66 -11.00
N HIS A 144 -1.48 -7.45 -11.39
CA HIS A 144 -0.79 -8.29 -12.37
C HIS A 144 -0.62 -9.73 -11.86
N VAL A 145 -0.17 -9.91 -10.62
CA VAL A 145 0.05 -11.24 -10.03
C VAL A 145 -1.27 -12.01 -9.92
N LEU A 146 -2.35 -11.36 -9.50
CA LEU A 146 -3.66 -12.00 -9.37
C LEU A 146 -4.31 -12.30 -10.72
N PHE A 147 -4.10 -11.46 -11.74
CA PHE A 147 -4.54 -11.75 -13.09
C PHE A 147 -3.83 -12.97 -13.68
N ARG A 148 -2.52 -13.09 -13.47
CA ARG A 148 -1.73 -14.27 -13.88
C ARG A 148 -2.26 -15.55 -13.21
N LYS A 149 -2.57 -15.48 -11.90
CA LYS A 149 -3.20 -16.58 -11.17
C LYS A 149 -4.55 -16.95 -11.80
N TRP A 150 -5.44 -15.98 -12.01
CA TRP A 150 -6.73 -16.19 -12.63
C TRP A 150 -6.59 -16.82 -14.03
N MET A 151 -5.67 -16.35 -14.85
CA MET A 151 -5.40 -16.95 -16.16
C MET A 151 -5.06 -18.45 -16.05
N THR A 152 -4.11 -18.78 -15.17
CA THR A 152 -3.68 -20.18 -14.96
C THR A 152 -4.84 -21.06 -14.51
N GLU A 153 -5.65 -20.60 -13.55
CA GLU A 153 -6.79 -21.34 -13.02
C GLU A 153 -7.92 -21.51 -14.03
N ASN A 154 -7.98 -20.65 -15.07
CA ASN A 154 -8.98 -20.70 -16.12
C ASN A 154 -8.42 -21.20 -17.47
N GLY A 155 -7.32 -21.94 -17.45
CA GLY A 155 -6.76 -22.65 -18.61
C GLY A 155 -6.01 -21.79 -19.62
N GLY A 156 -5.64 -20.55 -19.26
CA GLY A 156 -4.80 -19.67 -20.06
C GLY A 156 -3.33 -19.68 -19.60
N ASP A 157 -2.41 -19.44 -20.51
CA ASP A 157 -0.98 -19.28 -20.22
C ASP A 157 -0.59 -17.81 -20.24
N TYR A 158 -0.47 -17.19 -19.04
CA TYR A 158 -0.10 -15.78 -18.92
C TYR A 158 1.29 -15.46 -19.49
N ARG A 159 2.19 -16.42 -19.65
CA ARG A 159 3.54 -16.24 -20.22
C ARG A 159 3.49 -15.87 -21.70
N LYS A 160 2.35 -16.14 -22.34
CA LYS A 160 2.09 -15.75 -23.72
C LYS A 160 1.43 -14.38 -23.86
N VAL A 161 1.14 -13.70 -22.74
CA VAL A 161 0.58 -12.34 -22.72
C VAL A 161 1.71 -11.32 -22.69
N THR A 162 1.61 -10.29 -23.51
CA THR A 162 2.50 -9.14 -23.44
C THR A 162 1.91 -8.09 -22.48
N PHE A 163 2.55 -7.89 -21.34
CA PHE A 163 2.11 -6.89 -20.38
C PHE A 163 2.78 -5.53 -20.61
N THR A 164 1.99 -4.46 -20.51
CA THR A 164 2.46 -3.07 -20.58
C THR A 164 2.04 -2.30 -19.34
N GLU A 165 2.90 -1.37 -18.87
CA GLU A 165 2.58 -0.51 -17.74
C GLU A 165 1.93 0.79 -18.22
N ASN A 166 0.73 1.06 -17.71
CA ASN A 166 0.02 2.31 -17.94
C ASN A 166 -0.68 2.74 -16.64
N ALA A 167 -0.60 4.02 -16.31
CA ALA A 167 -1.32 4.55 -15.16
C ALA A 167 -2.84 4.33 -15.31
N PHE A 168 -3.54 4.16 -14.19
CA PHE A 168 -4.98 3.93 -14.19
C PHE A 168 -5.78 4.92 -15.03
N ALA A 169 -5.42 6.22 -14.95
CA ALA A 169 -6.10 7.28 -15.69
C ALA A 169 -5.98 7.14 -17.22
N GLN A 170 -4.92 6.49 -17.71
CA GLN A 170 -4.62 6.32 -19.15
C GLN A 170 -5.10 4.97 -19.67
N SER A 171 -5.42 4.02 -18.78
CA SER A 171 -5.63 2.62 -19.13
C SER A 171 -6.78 2.39 -20.13
N ILE A 172 -7.88 3.14 -20.00
CA ILE A 172 -9.04 3.03 -20.90
C ILE A 172 -8.76 3.69 -22.27
N ASP A 173 -7.96 4.75 -22.31
CA ASP A 173 -7.60 5.41 -23.56
C ASP A 173 -6.68 4.54 -24.42
N VAL A 174 -5.69 3.86 -23.80
CA VAL A 174 -4.84 2.88 -24.53
C VAL A 174 -5.62 1.65 -25.00
N LEU A 175 -6.71 1.27 -24.29
CA LEU A 175 -7.63 0.23 -24.75
C LEU A 175 -8.43 0.69 -25.97
N LYS A 176 -9.02 1.88 -25.90
CA LYS A 176 -9.81 2.47 -27.00
C LYS A 176 -9.00 2.67 -28.27
N SER A 177 -7.75 3.11 -28.13
CA SER A 177 -6.85 3.30 -29.29
C SER A 177 -6.34 2.00 -29.90
N GLY A 178 -6.59 0.85 -29.26
CA GLY A 178 -6.11 -0.46 -29.72
C GLY A 178 -4.62 -0.70 -29.45
N GLN A 179 -3.96 0.14 -28.62
CA GLN A 179 -2.58 -0.10 -28.20
C GLN A 179 -2.49 -1.38 -27.33
N VAL A 180 -3.56 -1.69 -26.58
CA VAL A 180 -3.69 -2.93 -25.81
C VAL A 180 -5.02 -3.60 -26.14
N ASP A 181 -5.10 -4.89 -25.87
CA ASP A 181 -6.27 -5.72 -26.15
C ASP A 181 -7.13 -5.92 -24.89
N GLY A 182 -6.53 -5.74 -23.70
CA GLY A 182 -7.20 -5.81 -22.40
C GLY A 182 -6.57 -4.88 -21.38
N VAL A 183 -7.34 -4.55 -20.34
CA VAL A 183 -6.91 -3.68 -19.23
C VAL A 183 -7.34 -4.27 -17.90
N LEU A 184 -6.41 -4.31 -16.93
CA LEU A 184 -6.70 -4.60 -15.53
C LEU A 184 -7.30 -3.33 -14.90
N ALA A 185 -8.61 -3.22 -14.97
CA ALA A 185 -9.36 -2.03 -14.55
C ALA A 185 -9.77 -2.12 -13.08
N VAL A 186 -9.75 -0.98 -12.42
CA VAL A 186 -10.22 -0.80 -11.04
C VAL A 186 -11.26 0.31 -10.98
N GLN A 187 -12.06 0.32 -9.93
CA GLN A 187 -12.95 1.44 -9.66
C GLN A 187 -12.15 2.74 -9.43
N PRO A 188 -12.64 3.88 -9.91
CA PRO A 188 -13.91 4.11 -10.63
C PRO A 188 -13.78 4.04 -12.15
N PHE A 189 -12.56 3.80 -12.68
CA PHE A 189 -12.30 3.72 -14.13
C PHE A 189 -13.10 2.58 -14.77
N LEU A 190 -13.27 1.47 -14.02
CA LEU A 190 -14.09 0.33 -14.45
C LEU A 190 -15.53 0.78 -14.71
N SER A 191 -16.21 1.37 -13.72
CA SER A 191 -17.60 1.83 -13.89
C SER A 191 -17.73 2.82 -15.03
N ARG A 192 -16.82 3.80 -15.11
CA ARG A 192 -16.83 4.79 -16.20
C ARG A 192 -16.68 4.14 -17.57
N ALA A 193 -15.78 3.16 -17.70
CA ALA A 193 -15.58 2.47 -18.98
C ALA A 193 -16.83 1.70 -19.43
N ILE A 194 -17.57 1.10 -18.49
CA ILE A 194 -18.82 0.39 -18.77
C ILE A 194 -19.95 1.37 -19.10
N GLU A 195 -20.15 2.40 -18.28
CA GLU A 195 -21.19 3.43 -18.46
C GLU A 195 -21.07 4.15 -19.82
N THR A 196 -19.84 4.39 -20.28
CA THR A 196 -19.58 5.03 -21.58
C THR A 196 -19.47 4.05 -22.75
N ASN A 197 -19.79 2.77 -22.54
CA ASN A 197 -19.61 1.69 -23.50
C ASN A 197 -18.22 1.66 -24.16
N SER A 198 -17.19 2.04 -23.39
CA SER A 198 -15.79 2.03 -23.83
C SER A 198 -15.12 0.67 -23.61
N ALA A 199 -15.69 -0.16 -22.76
CA ALA A 199 -15.21 -1.51 -22.47
C ALA A 199 -16.36 -2.43 -22.06
N ARG A 200 -16.10 -3.74 -22.10
CA ARG A 200 -16.92 -4.76 -21.47
C ARG A 200 -16.07 -5.64 -20.55
N ILE A 201 -16.68 -6.15 -19.50
CA ILE A 201 -16.05 -7.02 -18.52
C ILE A 201 -15.93 -8.43 -19.06
N ILE A 202 -14.76 -9.05 -18.87
CA ILE A 202 -14.53 -10.49 -19.08
C ILE A 202 -14.69 -11.23 -17.76
N ALA A 203 -14.04 -10.73 -16.69
CA ALA A 203 -14.13 -11.33 -15.37
C ALA A 203 -13.78 -10.33 -14.26
N TYR A 204 -14.44 -10.46 -13.13
CA TYR A 204 -13.97 -9.91 -11.84
C TYR A 204 -12.96 -10.90 -11.25
N TYR A 205 -11.74 -10.89 -11.78
CA TYR A 205 -10.77 -11.96 -11.57
C TYR A 205 -10.25 -12.08 -10.13
N ILE A 206 -10.35 -11.02 -9.31
CA ILE A 206 -10.02 -11.11 -7.88
C ILE A 206 -11.17 -11.76 -7.10
N ALA A 207 -12.42 -11.42 -7.44
CA ALA A 207 -13.59 -12.04 -6.81
C ALA A 207 -13.70 -13.55 -7.10
N ALA A 208 -13.06 -14.04 -8.15
CA ALA A 208 -13.01 -15.45 -8.50
C ALA A 208 -11.99 -16.25 -7.65
N LEU A 209 -11.09 -15.58 -6.92
CA LEU A 209 -10.10 -16.24 -6.08
C LEU A 209 -10.72 -16.74 -4.77
N ASP A 210 -10.26 -17.87 -4.30
CA ASP A 210 -10.65 -18.38 -2.98
C ASP A 210 -9.95 -17.60 -1.86
N GLY A 211 -10.74 -17.26 -0.83
CA GLY A 211 -10.24 -16.63 0.38
C GLY A 211 -10.14 -15.11 0.30
N GLU A 212 -9.34 -14.56 1.21
CA GLU A 212 -9.06 -13.13 1.34
C GLU A 212 -7.66 -12.81 0.84
N VAL A 213 -7.53 -11.73 0.06
CA VAL A 213 -6.23 -11.28 -0.44
C VAL A 213 -6.00 -9.84 -0.01
N GLN A 214 -4.98 -9.63 0.81
CA GLN A 214 -4.62 -8.30 1.25
C GLN A 214 -3.73 -7.61 0.21
N SER A 215 -4.13 -6.41 -0.21
CA SER A 215 -3.48 -5.68 -1.30
C SER A 215 -2.37 -4.75 -0.84
N GLY A 216 -2.59 -4.06 0.27
CA GLY A 216 -1.75 -2.98 0.75
C GLY A 216 -1.03 -3.31 2.05
N TRP A 217 0.25 -2.98 2.11
CA TRP A 217 1.06 -3.08 3.31
C TRP A 217 1.75 -1.77 3.62
N HIS A 218 1.86 -1.43 4.90
CA HIS A 218 2.69 -0.33 5.41
C HIS A 218 4.04 -0.90 5.80
N VAL A 219 5.08 -0.53 5.07
CA VAL A 219 6.39 -1.18 5.11
C VAL A 219 7.46 -0.18 5.52
N ALA A 220 8.44 -0.63 6.29
CA ALA A 220 9.61 0.13 6.68
C ALA A 220 10.91 -0.66 6.44
N HIS A 221 12.05 0.03 6.40
CA HIS A 221 13.35 -0.62 6.54
C HIS A 221 13.50 -1.10 8.00
N ARG A 222 13.86 -2.38 8.20
CA ARG A 222 13.98 -2.99 9.54
C ARG A 222 14.88 -2.16 10.46
N LYS A 223 16.05 -1.74 9.98
CA LYS A 223 16.98 -0.92 10.75
C LYS A 223 16.34 0.35 11.30
N TRP A 224 15.47 1.00 10.51
CA TRP A 224 14.73 2.16 11.00
C TRP A 224 13.67 1.76 12.03
N ALA A 225 12.95 0.69 11.81
CA ALA A 225 11.93 0.21 12.73
C ALA A 225 12.53 -0.18 14.09
N ASP A 226 13.66 -0.88 14.09
CA ASP A 226 14.38 -1.30 15.31
C ASP A 226 14.95 -0.12 16.08
N ALA A 227 15.38 0.93 15.39
CA ALA A 227 15.86 2.17 16.01
C ALA A 227 14.72 3.04 16.56
N ASN A 228 13.46 2.82 16.11
CA ASN A 228 12.32 3.68 16.46
C ASN A 228 11.08 2.88 16.96
N PRO A 229 11.23 1.96 17.93
CA PRO A 229 10.15 1.03 18.34
C PRO A 229 8.93 1.77 18.89
N LYS A 230 9.11 2.91 19.57
CA LYS A 230 8.01 3.75 20.09
C LYS A 230 7.18 4.36 18.93
N GLN A 231 7.84 4.88 17.89
CA GLN A 231 7.16 5.43 16.72
C GLN A 231 6.43 4.33 15.93
N VAL A 232 7.02 3.15 15.80
CA VAL A 232 6.38 1.99 15.16
C VAL A 232 5.14 1.58 15.94
N ALA A 233 5.20 1.48 17.27
CA ALA A 233 4.04 1.14 18.11
C ALA A 233 2.92 2.19 17.96
N ALA A 234 3.28 3.49 18.01
CA ALA A 234 2.34 4.59 17.82
C ALA A 234 1.73 4.59 16.40
N PHE A 235 2.53 4.29 15.36
CA PHE A 235 2.04 4.16 13.99
C PHE A 235 1.03 3.02 13.85
N LYS A 236 1.33 1.85 14.38
CA LYS A 236 0.41 0.70 14.37
C LYS A 236 -0.92 1.05 15.06
N ALA A 237 -0.86 1.65 16.25
CA ALA A 237 -2.05 2.07 16.99
C ALA A 237 -2.87 3.13 16.22
N ALA A 238 -2.21 4.06 15.53
CA ALA A 238 -2.87 5.06 14.69
C ALA A 238 -3.58 4.43 13.47
N ILE A 239 -2.96 3.45 12.81
CA ILE A 239 -3.57 2.71 11.70
C ILE A 239 -4.73 1.84 12.18
N ASP A 240 -4.64 1.22 13.35
CA ASP A 240 -5.73 0.46 13.96
C ASP A 240 -6.93 1.37 14.25
N GLU A 241 -6.72 2.52 14.89
CA GLU A 241 -7.76 3.51 15.18
C GLU A 241 -8.42 4.05 13.90
N ALA A 242 -7.62 4.42 12.90
CA ALA A 242 -8.12 4.92 11.63
C ALA A 242 -8.93 3.86 10.87
N SER A 243 -8.50 2.59 10.91
CA SER A 243 -9.23 1.47 10.29
C SER A 243 -10.58 1.23 10.99
N ALA A 244 -10.62 1.30 12.33
CA ALA A 244 -11.85 1.18 13.10
C ALA A 244 -12.81 2.36 12.84
N LEU A 245 -12.28 3.60 12.76
CA LEU A 245 -13.06 4.77 12.41
C LEU A 245 -13.66 4.66 11.01
N ALA A 246 -12.87 4.24 10.01
CA ALA A 246 -13.31 4.03 8.65
C ALA A 246 -14.43 2.97 8.53
N ALA A 247 -14.35 1.89 9.34
CA ALA A 247 -15.38 0.87 9.39
C ALA A 247 -16.70 1.37 10.01
N LYS A 248 -16.61 2.28 10.99
CA LYS A 248 -17.77 2.88 11.66
C LYS A 248 -18.42 3.99 10.83
N ASP A 249 -17.59 4.80 10.18
CA ASP A 249 -18.02 5.94 9.36
C ASP A 249 -17.24 6.00 8.04
N PRO A 250 -17.73 5.36 6.97
CA PRO A 250 -17.08 5.40 5.66
C PRO A 250 -16.93 6.81 5.06
N SER A 251 -17.66 7.81 5.57
CA SER A 251 -17.55 9.19 5.06
C SER A 251 -16.17 9.80 5.29
N VAL A 252 -15.46 9.38 6.36
CA VAL A 252 -14.09 9.85 6.63
C VAL A 252 -13.10 9.37 5.57
N VAL A 253 -13.34 8.18 5.00
CA VAL A 253 -12.53 7.64 3.89
C VAL A 253 -12.71 8.50 2.64
N ARG A 254 -13.95 8.84 2.30
CA ARG A 254 -14.25 9.69 1.14
C ARG A 254 -13.62 11.08 1.28
N LYS A 255 -13.73 11.70 2.47
CA LYS A 255 -13.06 12.99 2.76
C LYS A 255 -11.54 12.90 2.61
N ALA A 256 -10.91 11.87 3.19
CA ALA A 256 -9.47 11.66 3.10
C ALA A 256 -9.02 11.39 1.66
N ASN A 257 -9.77 10.61 0.89
CA ASN A 257 -9.47 10.36 -0.52
C ASN A 257 -9.45 11.65 -1.35
N LEU A 258 -10.34 12.62 -1.09
CA LEU A 258 -10.34 13.92 -1.78
C LEU A 258 -9.03 14.69 -1.60
N VAL A 259 -8.32 14.46 -0.50
CA VAL A 259 -7.04 15.12 -0.21
C VAL A 259 -5.86 14.38 -0.86
N TYR A 260 -5.87 13.04 -0.82
CA TYR A 260 -4.67 12.24 -1.14
C TYR A 260 -4.74 11.52 -2.49
N ILE A 261 -5.92 11.40 -3.10
CA ILE A 261 -6.09 10.78 -4.41
C ILE A 261 -6.46 11.86 -5.43
N PRO A 262 -5.63 12.12 -6.46
CA PRO A 262 -5.82 13.25 -7.38
C PRO A 262 -6.87 12.94 -8.46
N PHE A 263 -8.11 12.64 -8.05
CA PHE A 263 -9.24 12.44 -8.94
C PHE A 263 -10.34 13.48 -8.66
N PRO A 264 -11.13 13.86 -9.68
CA PRO A 264 -12.28 14.74 -9.48
C PRO A 264 -13.28 14.18 -8.47
N PRO A 265 -13.96 15.04 -7.67
CA PRO A 265 -14.89 14.58 -6.63
C PRO A 265 -16.00 13.66 -7.14
N GLU A 266 -16.54 13.92 -8.33
CA GLU A 266 -17.57 13.09 -8.98
C GLU A 266 -17.08 11.69 -9.34
N VAL A 267 -15.79 11.55 -9.59
CA VAL A 267 -15.12 10.27 -9.82
C VAL A 267 -14.93 9.54 -8.50
N GLN A 268 -14.48 10.27 -7.47
CA GLN A 268 -14.26 9.69 -6.15
C GLN A 268 -15.55 9.26 -5.44
N ALA A 269 -16.68 9.91 -5.72
CA ALA A 269 -18.00 9.53 -5.20
C ALA A 269 -18.42 8.10 -5.62
N LYS A 270 -17.82 7.58 -6.69
CA LYS A 270 -18.06 6.20 -7.19
C LYS A 270 -17.06 5.18 -6.64
N PHE A 271 -16.09 5.58 -5.82
CA PHE A 271 -15.20 4.62 -5.19
C PHE A 271 -15.98 3.75 -4.21
N PRO A 272 -15.80 2.44 -4.25
CA PRO A 272 -16.33 1.57 -3.22
C PRO A 272 -15.68 1.90 -1.87
N ASP A 273 -16.42 1.70 -0.79
CA ASP A 273 -15.87 1.86 0.55
C ASP A 273 -14.88 0.71 0.83
N PRO A 274 -13.57 1.00 0.97
CA PRO A 274 -12.58 -0.03 1.16
C PRO A 274 -12.72 -0.67 2.55
N LYS A 275 -12.41 -1.96 2.63
CA LYS A 275 -12.31 -2.68 3.88
C LYS A 275 -10.85 -2.79 4.28
N PHE A 276 -10.54 -2.57 5.55
CA PHE A 276 -9.18 -2.59 6.07
C PHE A 276 -8.96 -3.73 7.07
N ARG A 277 -7.77 -4.32 7.00
CA ARG A 277 -7.28 -5.25 8.00
C ARG A 277 -5.89 -4.78 8.44
N PRO A 278 -5.82 -4.00 9.51
CA PRO A 278 -4.55 -3.37 9.92
C PRO A 278 -3.54 -4.38 10.47
N VAL A 279 -4.00 -5.51 11.04
CA VAL A 279 -3.12 -6.56 11.55
C VAL A 279 -2.73 -7.51 10.42
N ILE A 280 -1.42 -7.71 10.23
CA ILE A 280 -0.89 -8.75 9.33
C ILE A 280 -0.66 -10.02 10.13
N THR A 281 -1.26 -11.12 9.68
CA THR A 281 -1.07 -12.43 10.29
C THR A 281 -0.13 -13.32 9.46
N PRO A 282 0.45 -14.37 10.06
CA PRO A 282 1.26 -15.34 9.32
C PRO A 282 0.52 -15.94 8.11
N GLU A 283 -0.79 -16.17 8.24
CA GLU A 283 -1.63 -16.75 7.19
C GLU A 283 -1.69 -15.85 5.95
N VAL A 284 -1.71 -14.52 6.13
CA VAL A 284 -1.66 -13.56 5.01
C VAL A 284 -0.36 -13.72 4.23
N VAL A 285 0.77 -13.85 4.92
CA VAL A 285 2.08 -14.06 4.28
C VAL A 285 2.14 -15.42 3.60
N GLN A 286 1.61 -16.48 4.25
CA GLN A 286 1.56 -17.83 3.67
C GLN A 286 0.68 -17.89 2.42
N ASN A 287 -0.46 -17.20 2.40
CA ASN A 287 -1.30 -17.10 1.21
C ASN A 287 -0.56 -16.44 0.04
N TRP A 288 0.15 -15.34 0.29
CA TRP A 288 0.99 -14.71 -0.72
C TRP A 288 2.16 -15.59 -1.14
N ASN A 289 2.81 -16.31 -0.22
CA ASN A 289 3.83 -17.30 -0.57
C ASN A 289 3.30 -18.32 -1.58
N LYS A 290 2.11 -18.90 -1.32
CA LYS A 290 1.48 -19.86 -2.23
C LYS A 290 1.27 -19.24 -3.62
N ILE A 291 0.63 -18.08 -3.70
CA ILE A 291 0.32 -17.40 -4.96
C ILE A 291 1.60 -17.07 -5.76
N MET A 292 2.64 -16.64 -5.09
CA MET A 292 3.87 -16.19 -5.74
C MET A 292 4.80 -17.34 -6.11
N MET A 293 4.83 -18.42 -5.30
CA MET A 293 5.58 -19.64 -5.61
C MET A 293 4.99 -20.35 -6.84
N GLU A 294 3.68 -20.46 -6.96
CA GLU A 294 2.99 -21.00 -8.15
C GLU A 294 3.39 -20.29 -9.45
N GLN A 295 3.87 -19.05 -9.35
CA GLN A 295 4.27 -18.22 -10.47
C GLN A 295 5.80 -18.05 -10.61
N ASN A 296 6.59 -18.80 -9.83
CA ASN A 296 8.06 -18.71 -9.76
C ASN A 296 8.56 -17.26 -9.47
N MET A 297 7.84 -16.52 -8.62
CA MET A 297 8.18 -15.15 -8.26
C MET A 297 9.05 -15.03 -7.01
N LEU A 298 9.18 -16.10 -6.24
CA LEU A 298 10.06 -16.23 -5.07
C LEU A 298 10.98 -17.42 -5.25
N LYS A 299 12.18 -17.34 -4.69
CA LYS A 299 13.15 -18.45 -4.65
C LYS A 299 12.74 -19.56 -3.69
N ALA A 300 12.14 -19.16 -2.57
CA ALA A 300 11.57 -20.02 -1.54
C ALA A 300 10.44 -19.28 -0.80
N PRO A 301 9.55 -20.01 -0.11
CA PRO A 301 8.56 -19.35 0.75
C PRO A 301 9.26 -18.51 1.83
N LEU A 302 8.80 -17.27 2.00
CA LEU A 302 9.33 -16.40 3.04
C LEU A 302 8.74 -16.77 4.41
N ASP A 303 9.61 -16.80 5.42
CA ASP A 303 9.18 -16.95 6.82
C ASP A 303 8.35 -15.71 7.23
N PRO A 304 7.10 -15.88 7.70
CA PRO A 304 6.30 -14.78 8.21
C PRO A 304 7.00 -13.95 9.29
N ALA A 305 7.84 -14.57 10.13
CA ALA A 305 8.61 -13.86 11.16
C ALA A 305 9.66 -12.89 10.58
N ARG A 306 10.16 -13.16 9.37
CA ARG A 306 11.04 -12.25 8.63
C ARG A 306 10.27 -11.09 7.99
N VAL A 307 9.02 -11.31 7.60
CA VAL A 307 8.19 -10.33 6.90
C VAL A 307 7.50 -9.38 7.88
N ILE A 308 6.88 -9.93 8.95
CA ILE A 308 6.06 -9.17 9.90
C ILE A 308 6.97 -8.59 11.00
N TYR A 309 6.89 -7.28 11.19
CA TYR A 309 7.64 -6.64 12.28
C TYR A 309 7.07 -7.01 13.65
N LYS A 310 7.93 -7.55 14.49
CA LYS A 310 7.72 -7.74 15.93
C LYS A 310 8.84 -7.00 16.65
N PRO A 311 8.50 -6.04 17.54
CA PRO A 311 9.48 -5.29 18.33
C PRO A 311 10.22 -6.19 19.30
#